data_6c1fe0bf9c129cafc6ac9eb42bef0f98
#
_entry.id   6c1fe0bf9c129cafc6ac9eb42bef0f98
#
_cell.length_a   1.000
_cell.length_b   1.000
_cell.length_c   1.000
_cell.angle_alpha   90.00
_cell.angle_beta   90.00
_cell.angle_gamma   90.00
#
_symmetry.space_group_name_H-M   'P 1'
#
loop_
_entity.id
_entity.type
_entity.pdbx_description
1 polymer ?
#
loop_
_entity_poly.entity_id
_entity_poly.type
_entity_poly.pdbx_seq_one_letter_code
_entity_poly.pdbx_strand_id
1 'polypeptide(L)'
;VDTSKIISTSPVNLTVQNIYGGNNQGGNTKTTNINLTGGVYQNLFGGGNMAQTDNTNVTVNGITMTGKFYGGGNQADVNYSTNVDFISSSIEEDLFGGGNLGRVEGNTKVYISASTIKGSAYAGGNGTTAVVSGNTTLSIDKASLINKHVFGGGNAANTGEKDNTKSISTLNIAGATINGNVYGGANTAILYGKTIVNIGYNQTDYNQTDITIGGTVFGGGEANASGNPNYDYSFISVTEGITINIDANNYKNFNIYGSIFGSGNASSTKGYSYINISNYGTFNNYKENISIQRTDKVTIKNSSIHLSGTTDRTNEYSTTKFSISRVKELKLANDSTLFLDNGTNLLEKFTSLKITGSQEEVATVSINDKKVTRNVNNRVYMLENK
;
A
#
# COMPACT_ATOMS: atom_id res chain seq x y z
N VAL A 1 -31.01 8.11 -17.29
CA VAL A 1 -30.15 9.17 -17.88
C VAL A 1 -28.91 8.51 -18.46
N ASP A 2 -28.59 8.77 -19.72
CA ASP A 2 -27.45 8.11 -20.38
C ASP A 2 -26.11 8.62 -19.84
N THR A 3 -26.01 9.92 -19.60
CA THR A 3 -24.79 10.52 -19.05
C THR A 3 -25.15 11.71 -18.19
N SER A 4 -24.58 11.78 -16.98
CA SER A 4 -24.61 13.00 -16.19
C SER A 4 -23.26 13.70 -16.26
N LYS A 5 -23.26 15.02 -16.22
CA LYS A 5 -22.07 15.84 -16.27
C LYS A 5 -22.15 16.98 -15.28
N ILE A 6 -21.23 17.03 -14.35
CA ILE A 6 -21.06 18.13 -13.38
C ILE A 6 -19.72 18.79 -13.66
N ILE A 7 -19.74 20.07 -13.95
CA ILE A 7 -18.54 20.87 -14.24
C ILE A 7 -18.56 22.13 -13.40
N SER A 8 -17.44 22.40 -12.73
CA SER A 8 -17.14 23.71 -12.17
C SER A 8 -15.79 24.17 -12.73
N THR A 9 -15.76 25.32 -13.38
CA THR A 9 -14.57 25.82 -14.09
C THR A 9 -14.01 27.12 -13.49
N SER A 10 -14.59 27.62 -12.41
CA SER A 10 -14.13 28.87 -11.77
C SER A 10 -13.87 28.66 -10.30
N PRO A 11 -12.86 29.34 -9.72
CA PRO A 11 -12.68 29.42 -8.30
C PRO A 11 -13.80 30.31 -7.71
N VAL A 12 -14.97 29.72 -7.50
CA VAL A 12 -16.09 30.39 -6.86
C VAL A 12 -16.04 30.08 -5.38
N ASN A 13 -16.37 31.05 -4.53
CA ASN A 13 -16.66 30.83 -3.10
C ASN A 13 -17.99 30.06 -2.97
N LEU A 14 -18.05 28.90 -3.59
CA LEU A 14 -19.20 28.01 -3.56
C LEU A 14 -18.93 26.94 -2.53
N THR A 15 -19.78 26.87 -1.51
CA THR A 15 -19.80 25.77 -0.55
C THR A 15 -21.00 24.88 -0.88
N VAL A 16 -20.73 23.63 -1.25
CA VAL A 16 -21.77 22.62 -1.54
C VAL A 16 -21.64 21.49 -0.52
N GLN A 17 -22.77 21.12 0.10
CA GLN A 17 -22.74 20.06 1.12
C GLN A 17 -22.50 18.67 0.51
N ASN A 18 -23.31 18.28 -0.46
CA ASN A 18 -23.18 16.97 -1.09
C ASN A 18 -23.28 17.07 -2.61
N ILE A 19 -22.36 16.41 -3.30
CA ILE A 19 -22.40 16.22 -4.75
C ILE A 19 -22.65 14.74 -5.02
N TYR A 20 -23.63 14.45 -5.86
CA TYR A 20 -23.92 13.12 -6.39
C TYR A 20 -23.81 13.17 -7.91
N GLY A 21 -22.96 12.32 -8.49
CA GLY A 21 -22.79 12.22 -9.93
C GLY A 21 -24.02 11.64 -10.63
N GLY A 22 -24.69 10.68 -9.97
CA GLY A 22 -25.86 10.00 -10.49
C GLY A 22 -27.18 10.49 -9.85
N ASN A 23 -28.24 9.73 -10.10
CA ASN A 23 -29.59 10.07 -9.64
C ASN A 23 -29.74 9.92 -8.13
N ASN A 24 -30.72 10.66 -7.56
CA ASN A 24 -30.98 10.62 -6.14
C ASN A 24 -31.76 9.35 -5.73
N GLN A 25 -32.92 9.07 -6.31
CA GLN A 25 -33.82 8.03 -5.82
C GLN A 25 -34.18 6.93 -6.82
N GLY A 26 -34.06 7.15 -8.11
CA GLY A 26 -34.50 6.15 -9.08
C GLY A 26 -33.92 6.34 -10.48
N GLY A 27 -34.05 5.29 -11.28
CA GLY A 27 -33.45 5.19 -12.60
C GLY A 27 -31.98 4.81 -12.52
N ASN A 28 -31.39 4.50 -13.65
CA ASN A 28 -29.96 4.21 -13.80
C ASN A 28 -29.27 5.33 -14.58
N THR A 29 -28.06 5.70 -14.17
CA THR A 29 -27.17 6.59 -14.92
C THR A 29 -26.06 5.76 -15.53
N LYS A 30 -25.94 5.70 -16.86
CA LYS A 30 -24.92 4.89 -17.50
C LYS A 30 -23.49 5.37 -17.18
N THR A 31 -23.28 6.68 -17.22
CA THR A 31 -21.94 7.23 -16.90
C THR A 31 -22.10 8.56 -16.19
N THR A 32 -21.41 8.71 -15.10
CA THR A 32 -21.22 10.01 -14.45
C THR A 32 -19.86 10.58 -14.76
N ASN A 33 -19.80 11.87 -15.05
CA ASN A 33 -18.56 12.60 -15.25
C ASN A 33 -18.59 13.86 -14.38
N ILE A 34 -17.80 13.88 -13.34
CA ILE A 34 -17.61 15.01 -12.45
C ILE A 34 -16.25 15.62 -12.72
N ASN A 35 -16.23 16.90 -13.06
CA ASN A 35 -15.00 17.66 -13.27
C ASN A 35 -15.08 18.97 -12.50
N LEU A 36 -14.37 19.06 -11.37
CA LEU A 36 -14.37 20.23 -10.47
C LEU A 36 -13.00 20.89 -10.46
N THR A 37 -12.98 22.17 -10.70
CA THR A 37 -11.79 23.00 -10.59
C THR A 37 -12.04 24.11 -9.58
N GLY A 38 -11.30 24.08 -8.46
CA GLY A 38 -11.50 25.01 -7.34
C GLY A 38 -12.80 24.80 -6.57
N GLY A 39 -13.01 25.57 -5.51
CA GLY A 39 -14.20 25.53 -4.66
C GLY A 39 -14.05 24.68 -3.40
N VAL A 40 -15.05 24.80 -2.53
CA VAL A 40 -15.14 24.08 -1.23
C VAL A 40 -16.38 23.18 -1.24
N TYR A 41 -16.18 21.91 -0.97
CA TYR A 41 -17.21 20.88 -0.99
C TYR A 41 -17.17 20.07 0.30
N GLN A 42 -18.32 19.66 0.82
CA GLN A 42 -18.31 18.81 2.02
C GLN A 42 -18.12 17.35 1.63
N ASN A 43 -19.10 16.73 0.94
CA ASN A 43 -18.98 15.35 0.50
C ASN A 43 -19.18 15.22 -1.01
N LEU A 44 -18.48 14.27 -1.62
CA LEU A 44 -18.61 13.94 -3.04
C LEU A 44 -18.81 12.44 -3.21
N PHE A 45 -19.82 12.09 -4.00
CA PHE A 45 -20.12 10.74 -4.45
C PHE A 45 -20.10 10.71 -5.98
N GLY A 46 -19.19 9.91 -6.55
CA GLY A 46 -19.07 9.77 -8.00
C GLY A 46 -20.33 9.19 -8.64
N GLY A 47 -21.01 8.28 -7.94
CA GLY A 47 -22.27 7.65 -8.35
C GLY A 47 -23.52 8.36 -7.80
N GLY A 48 -24.62 7.62 -7.80
CA GLY A 48 -25.91 8.10 -7.28
C GLY A 48 -26.02 8.03 -5.75
N ASN A 49 -27.05 8.68 -5.23
CA ASN A 49 -27.37 8.57 -3.80
C ASN A 49 -27.99 7.20 -3.48
N MET A 50 -29.17 6.93 -4.05
CA MET A 50 -29.94 5.68 -3.88
C MET A 50 -30.25 5.01 -5.24
N ALA A 51 -29.82 5.57 -6.34
CA ALA A 51 -30.03 5.07 -7.69
C ALA A 51 -28.72 4.60 -8.33
N GLN A 52 -28.75 3.48 -9.01
CA GLN A 52 -27.59 2.84 -9.59
C GLN A 52 -26.90 3.69 -10.65
N THR A 53 -25.61 3.45 -10.80
CA THR A 53 -24.75 4.04 -11.82
C THR A 53 -23.93 2.94 -12.47
N ASP A 54 -23.74 2.98 -13.80
CA ASP A 54 -22.91 1.96 -14.44
C ASP A 54 -21.41 2.27 -14.25
N ASN A 55 -20.98 3.48 -14.62
CA ASN A 55 -19.57 3.90 -14.46
C ASN A 55 -19.48 5.30 -13.84
N THR A 56 -18.42 5.53 -13.06
CA THR A 56 -18.13 6.85 -12.53
C THR A 56 -16.73 7.32 -12.93
N ASN A 57 -16.65 8.57 -13.38
CA ASN A 57 -15.41 9.26 -13.64
C ASN A 57 -15.42 10.58 -12.85
N VAL A 58 -14.46 10.74 -11.96
CA VAL A 58 -14.37 11.95 -11.12
C VAL A 58 -12.95 12.51 -11.24
N THR A 59 -12.86 13.71 -11.74
CA THR A 59 -11.62 14.49 -11.78
C THR A 59 -11.81 15.76 -10.97
N VAL A 60 -10.97 15.94 -9.96
CA VAL A 60 -10.94 17.16 -9.15
C VAL A 60 -9.55 17.77 -9.16
N ASN A 61 -9.49 19.11 -9.29
CA ASN A 61 -8.23 19.82 -9.34
C ASN A 61 -8.35 21.16 -8.58
N GLY A 62 -7.50 21.36 -7.57
CA GLY A 62 -7.45 22.60 -6.80
C GLY A 62 -8.67 22.81 -5.90
N ILE A 63 -9.38 21.75 -5.48
CA ILE A 63 -10.52 21.84 -4.59
C ILE A 63 -10.13 21.63 -3.12
N THR A 64 -11.00 22.07 -2.22
CA THR A 64 -10.95 21.74 -0.80
C THR A 64 -12.20 20.95 -0.41
N MET A 65 -12.02 19.82 0.24
CA MET A 65 -13.13 19.04 0.81
C MET A 65 -13.07 19.05 2.34
N THR A 66 -14.21 19.33 2.98
CA THR A 66 -14.32 19.37 4.44
C THR A 66 -14.88 18.08 5.05
N GLY A 67 -15.38 17.18 4.24
CA GLY A 67 -15.88 15.85 4.62
C GLY A 67 -15.18 14.76 3.81
N LYS A 68 -15.95 13.79 3.29
CA LYS A 68 -15.45 12.59 2.64
C LYS A 68 -15.63 12.57 1.13
N PHE A 69 -14.75 11.84 0.47
CA PHE A 69 -14.82 11.60 -0.97
C PHE A 69 -15.03 10.12 -1.27
N TYR A 70 -15.97 9.82 -2.16
CA TYR A 70 -16.27 8.48 -2.63
C TYR A 70 -16.32 8.45 -4.16
N GLY A 71 -15.52 7.57 -4.76
CA GLY A 71 -15.53 7.34 -6.21
C GLY A 71 -16.84 6.70 -6.68
N GLY A 72 -17.49 5.90 -5.83
CA GLY A 72 -18.77 5.22 -6.09
C GLY A 72 -19.98 5.97 -5.56
N GLY A 73 -21.09 5.25 -5.38
CA GLY A 73 -22.34 5.79 -4.87
C GLY A 73 -22.39 5.89 -3.35
N ASN A 74 -23.41 6.59 -2.83
CA ASN A 74 -23.65 6.66 -1.39
C ASN A 74 -24.23 5.35 -0.86
N GLN A 75 -25.44 5.00 -1.25
CA GLN A 75 -26.13 3.76 -0.89
C GLN A 75 -26.33 2.84 -2.10
N ALA A 76 -26.29 3.39 -3.30
CA ALA A 76 -26.52 2.66 -4.54
C ALA A 76 -25.21 2.14 -5.15
N ASP A 77 -25.34 1.03 -5.86
CA ASP A 77 -24.24 0.34 -6.48
C ASP A 77 -23.74 1.04 -7.75
N VAL A 78 -22.49 0.77 -8.07
CA VAL A 78 -21.88 1.03 -9.38
C VAL A 78 -21.69 -0.31 -10.08
N ASN A 79 -22.38 -0.48 -11.22
CA ASN A 79 -22.48 -1.76 -11.91
C ASN A 79 -21.16 -2.18 -12.59
N TYR A 80 -20.27 -1.23 -12.93
CA TYR A 80 -18.95 -1.52 -13.52
C TYR A 80 -17.83 -0.89 -12.69
N SER A 81 -17.29 0.25 -13.08
CA SER A 81 -16.03 0.74 -12.51
C SER A 81 -16.09 2.18 -12.03
N THR A 82 -15.21 2.50 -11.09
CA THR A 82 -14.97 3.86 -10.63
C THR A 82 -13.55 4.30 -11.00
N ASN A 83 -13.43 5.53 -11.51
CA ASN A 83 -12.16 6.19 -11.78
C ASN A 83 -12.12 7.54 -11.07
N VAL A 84 -11.06 7.79 -10.32
CA VAL A 84 -10.86 9.01 -9.53
C VAL A 84 -9.48 9.58 -9.81
N ASP A 85 -9.44 10.84 -10.24
CA ASP A 85 -8.25 11.67 -10.29
C ASP A 85 -8.39 12.82 -9.29
N PHE A 86 -7.63 12.74 -8.17
CA PHE A 86 -7.61 13.73 -7.11
C PHE A 86 -6.29 14.50 -7.17
N ILE A 87 -6.33 15.70 -7.78
CA ILE A 87 -5.15 16.44 -8.19
C ILE A 87 -5.09 17.81 -7.49
N SER A 88 -3.91 18.19 -7.00
CA SER A 88 -3.65 19.51 -6.38
C SER A 88 -4.74 19.95 -5.39
N SER A 89 -5.33 19.00 -4.69
CA SER A 89 -6.52 19.18 -3.88
C SER A 89 -6.29 18.78 -2.42
N SER A 90 -7.18 19.19 -1.53
CA SER A 90 -7.11 18.81 -0.11
C SER A 90 -8.43 18.26 0.40
N ILE A 91 -8.35 17.31 1.33
CA ILE A 91 -9.50 16.74 2.01
C ILE A 91 -9.21 16.58 3.51
N GLU A 92 -10.18 16.99 4.36
CA GLU A 92 -10.06 16.94 5.81
C GLU A 92 -10.26 15.51 6.38
N GLU A 93 -11.08 14.69 5.71
CA GLU A 93 -11.38 13.33 6.12
C GLU A 93 -10.79 12.30 5.15
N ASP A 94 -11.46 11.15 4.99
CA ASP A 94 -10.99 10.02 4.21
C ASP A 94 -11.41 10.10 2.74
N LEU A 95 -10.60 9.49 1.87
CA LEU A 95 -10.86 9.29 0.46
C LEU A 95 -11.04 7.81 0.15
N PHE A 96 -12.12 7.47 -0.57
CA PHE A 96 -12.47 6.11 -0.98
C PHE A 96 -12.62 6.02 -2.50
N GLY A 97 -12.01 4.98 -3.10
CA GLY A 97 -12.20 4.66 -4.52
C GLY A 97 -13.56 4.05 -4.83
N GLY A 98 -14.15 3.32 -3.88
CA GLY A 98 -15.47 2.71 -3.96
C GLY A 98 -16.60 3.58 -3.38
N GLY A 99 -17.71 2.96 -3.08
CA GLY A 99 -18.89 3.64 -2.50
C GLY A 99 -18.83 3.79 -0.97
N ASN A 100 -19.79 4.54 -0.42
CA ASN A 100 -19.97 4.64 1.03
C ASN A 100 -20.60 3.37 1.61
N LEU A 101 -21.76 2.98 1.09
CA LEU A 101 -22.45 1.72 1.39
C LEU A 101 -22.78 0.95 0.11
N GLY A 102 -22.76 1.63 -1.04
CA GLY A 102 -23.00 1.04 -2.36
C GLY A 102 -21.78 0.24 -2.83
N ARG A 103 -22.06 -0.89 -3.42
CA ARG A 103 -21.08 -1.81 -3.99
C ARG A 103 -20.49 -1.29 -5.30
N VAL A 104 -19.32 -1.76 -5.68
CA VAL A 104 -18.75 -1.61 -7.04
C VAL A 104 -18.54 -3.00 -7.61
N GLU A 105 -19.28 -3.38 -8.66
CA GLU A 105 -19.19 -4.72 -9.26
C GLU A 105 -17.92 -4.93 -10.09
N GLY A 106 -17.31 -3.85 -10.56
CA GLY A 106 -16.05 -3.90 -11.30
C GLY A 106 -14.86 -3.41 -10.50
N ASN A 107 -14.01 -2.65 -11.16
CA ASN A 107 -12.73 -2.20 -10.61
C ASN A 107 -12.83 -0.78 -10.02
N THR A 108 -11.98 -0.49 -9.06
CA THR A 108 -11.74 0.89 -8.62
C THR A 108 -10.33 1.33 -8.99
N LYS A 109 -10.20 2.54 -9.49
CA LYS A 109 -8.93 3.18 -9.77
C LYS A 109 -8.89 4.56 -9.17
N VAL A 110 -7.90 4.82 -8.34
CA VAL A 110 -7.67 6.11 -7.67
C VAL A 110 -6.26 6.59 -8.00
N TYR A 111 -6.16 7.83 -8.42
CA TYR A 111 -4.90 8.54 -8.58
C TYR A 111 -4.92 9.81 -7.72
N ILE A 112 -3.94 9.92 -6.82
CA ILE A 112 -3.75 11.07 -5.92
C ILE A 112 -2.42 11.72 -6.30
N SER A 113 -2.46 12.98 -6.70
CA SER A 113 -1.28 13.70 -7.18
C SER A 113 -1.20 15.11 -6.62
N ALA A 114 -0.05 15.50 -6.09
CA ALA A 114 0.20 16.82 -5.52
C ALA A 114 -0.89 17.27 -4.51
N SER A 115 -1.40 16.35 -3.70
CA SER A 115 -2.61 16.53 -2.90
C SER A 115 -2.39 16.20 -1.43
N THR A 116 -3.26 16.73 -0.56
CA THR A 116 -3.22 16.45 0.88
C THR A 116 -4.49 15.74 1.35
N ILE A 117 -4.35 14.57 1.93
CA ILE A 117 -5.42 13.80 2.58
C ILE A 117 -5.13 13.81 4.09
N LYS A 118 -5.95 14.53 4.89
CA LYS A 118 -5.77 14.56 6.36
C LYS A 118 -6.25 13.28 7.06
N GLY A 119 -7.16 12.57 6.44
CA GLY A 119 -7.58 11.23 6.82
C GLY A 119 -6.70 10.14 6.22
N SER A 120 -7.32 9.00 5.94
CA SER A 120 -6.75 7.85 5.24
C SER A 120 -7.22 7.79 3.78
N ALA A 121 -6.45 7.11 2.93
CA ALA A 121 -6.80 6.84 1.55
C ALA A 121 -7.05 5.34 1.35
N TYR A 122 -8.20 5.01 0.76
CA TYR A 122 -8.64 3.65 0.49
C TYR A 122 -8.90 3.46 -1.00
N ALA A 123 -8.36 2.39 -1.58
CA ALA A 123 -8.71 2.05 -2.97
C ALA A 123 -10.13 1.44 -3.10
N GLY A 124 -10.64 0.82 -2.02
CA GLY A 124 -11.96 0.20 -1.95
C GLY A 124 -13.05 1.12 -1.37
N GLY A 125 -14.14 0.50 -0.93
CA GLY A 125 -15.32 1.20 -0.36
C GLY A 125 -15.27 1.34 1.16
N ASN A 126 -16.35 1.95 1.71
CA ASN A 126 -16.55 2.18 3.14
C ASN A 126 -17.80 1.45 3.64
N GLY A 127 -17.62 0.64 4.68
CA GLY A 127 -18.72 -0.15 5.26
C GLY A 127 -18.89 -1.53 4.61
N THR A 128 -19.49 -2.44 5.36
CA THR A 128 -19.53 -3.87 5.06
C THR A 128 -20.22 -4.24 3.74
N THR A 129 -21.11 -3.40 3.26
CA THR A 129 -21.85 -3.59 2.01
C THR A 129 -21.12 -3.01 0.79
N ALA A 130 -20.18 -2.08 1.00
CA ALA A 130 -19.46 -1.38 -0.07
C ALA A 130 -18.32 -2.22 -0.69
N VAL A 131 -18.60 -3.49 -0.96
CA VAL A 131 -17.67 -4.44 -1.56
C VAL A 131 -17.24 -3.94 -2.94
N VAL A 132 -15.95 -4.12 -3.27
CA VAL A 132 -15.44 -3.99 -4.63
C VAL A 132 -15.18 -5.38 -5.16
N SER A 133 -15.99 -5.87 -6.12
CA SER A 133 -15.90 -7.24 -6.62
C SER A 133 -14.69 -7.48 -7.51
N GLY A 134 -14.20 -6.44 -8.18
CA GLY A 134 -13.05 -6.49 -9.07
C GLY A 134 -11.72 -6.13 -8.38
N ASN A 135 -10.82 -5.56 -9.15
CA ASN A 135 -9.51 -5.11 -8.69
C ASN A 135 -9.58 -3.71 -8.09
N THR A 136 -8.68 -3.43 -7.16
CA THR A 136 -8.48 -2.09 -6.62
C THR A 136 -7.09 -1.57 -6.97
N THR A 137 -6.99 -0.32 -7.39
CA THR A 137 -5.71 0.34 -7.67
C THR A 137 -5.69 1.72 -7.03
N LEU A 138 -4.66 2.00 -6.23
CA LEU A 138 -4.38 3.33 -5.68
C LEU A 138 -2.97 3.72 -6.04
N SER A 139 -2.82 4.84 -6.74
CA SER A 139 -1.53 5.43 -7.10
C SER A 139 -1.38 6.81 -6.45
N ILE A 140 -0.24 7.05 -5.80
CA ILE A 140 0.04 8.28 -5.05
C ILE A 140 1.41 8.81 -5.49
N ASP A 141 1.48 10.07 -5.93
CA ASP A 141 2.72 10.68 -6.39
C ASP A 141 2.81 12.21 -6.16
N LYS A 142 3.86 12.82 -6.72
CA LYS A 142 4.10 14.27 -6.80
C LYS A 142 3.97 15.01 -5.48
N ALA A 143 4.70 14.54 -4.47
CA ALA A 143 4.73 15.13 -3.12
C ALA A 143 3.36 15.15 -2.41
N SER A 144 2.48 14.21 -2.72
CA SER A 144 1.23 14.06 -1.98
C SER A 144 1.49 13.72 -0.51
N LEU A 145 0.63 14.23 0.37
CA LEU A 145 0.68 14.02 1.82
C LEU A 145 -0.56 13.26 2.29
N ILE A 146 -0.35 12.11 2.92
CA ILE A 146 -1.41 11.34 3.59
C ILE A 146 -1.10 11.32 5.09
N ASN A 147 -1.96 11.97 5.90
CA ASN A 147 -1.67 12.11 7.32
C ASN A 147 -1.92 10.85 8.14
N LYS A 148 -2.81 9.96 7.69
CA LYS A 148 -3.06 8.69 8.37
C LYS A 148 -2.54 7.51 7.54
N HIS A 149 -3.40 6.60 7.16
CA HIS A 149 -3.02 5.33 6.57
C HIS A 149 -3.40 5.24 5.09
N VAL A 150 -2.74 4.34 4.38
CA VAL A 150 -3.07 3.99 2.99
C VAL A 150 -3.46 2.51 2.94
N PHE A 151 -4.60 2.21 2.31
CA PHE A 151 -5.13 0.86 2.16
C PHE A 151 -5.40 0.52 0.69
N GLY A 152 -4.91 -0.63 0.27
CA GLY A 152 -5.22 -1.15 -1.07
C GLY A 152 -6.65 -1.70 -1.19
N GLY A 153 -7.29 -2.06 -0.09
CA GLY A 153 -8.70 -2.44 0.00
C GLY A 153 -9.60 -1.36 0.57
N GLY A 154 -10.73 -1.76 1.11
CA GLY A 154 -11.72 -0.86 1.71
C GLY A 154 -11.60 -0.73 3.23
N ASN A 155 -12.48 0.09 3.80
CA ASN A 155 -12.70 0.22 5.24
C ASN A 155 -13.93 -0.60 5.64
N ALA A 156 -13.75 -1.67 6.39
CA ALA A 156 -14.76 -2.69 6.70
C ALA A 156 -15.44 -3.31 5.46
N ALA A 157 -14.91 -3.04 4.27
CA ALA A 157 -15.44 -3.48 2.98
C ALA A 157 -14.48 -4.49 2.34
N ASN A 158 -15.00 -5.64 1.95
CA ASN A 158 -14.20 -6.65 1.25
C ASN A 158 -13.78 -6.18 -0.14
N THR A 159 -12.69 -6.74 -0.62
CA THR A 159 -12.25 -6.64 -2.02
C THR A 159 -12.21 -8.04 -2.62
N GLY A 160 -12.82 -8.20 -3.77
CA GLY A 160 -13.05 -9.52 -4.39
C GLY A 160 -14.22 -10.29 -3.76
N GLU A 161 -14.46 -11.45 -4.32
CA GLU A 161 -15.55 -12.35 -3.92
C GLU A 161 -14.99 -13.65 -3.33
N LYS A 162 -15.65 -14.15 -2.29
CA LYS A 162 -15.24 -15.37 -1.59
C LYS A 162 -15.08 -16.58 -2.54
N ASP A 163 -15.99 -16.68 -3.51
CA ASP A 163 -16.00 -17.80 -4.46
C ASP A 163 -15.16 -17.51 -5.73
N ASN A 164 -14.55 -16.32 -5.81
CA ASN A 164 -13.67 -15.90 -6.90
C ASN A 164 -12.48 -15.09 -6.36
N THR A 165 -11.49 -15.80 -5.85
CA THR A 165 -10.31 -15.21 -5.18
C THR A 165 -9.25 -14.66 -6.16
N LYS A 166 -9.67 -14.03 -7.27
CA LYS A 166 -8.77 -13.52 -8.32
C LYS A 166 -8.51 -12.03 -8.26
N SER A 167 -9.11 -11.33 -7.33
CA SER A 167 -8.94 -9.87 -7.23
C SER A 167 -7.52 -9.50 -6.87
N ILE A 168 -7.07 -8.38 -7.44
CA ILE A 168 -5.74 -7.83 -7.20
C ILE A 168 -5.92 -6.44 -6.60
N SER A 169 -5.35 -6.23 -5.42
CA SER A 169 -5.14 -4.90 -4.87
C SER A 169 -3.74 -4.42 -5.21
N THR A 170 -3.63 -3.28 -5.87
CA THR A 170 -2.35 -2.68 -6.24
C THR A 170 -2.21 -1.30 -5.62
N LEU A 171 -1.17 -1.11 -4.83
CA LEU A 171 -0.71 0.18 -4.33
C LEU A 171 0.56 0.59 -5.07
N ASN A 172 0.58 1.80 -5.62
CA ASN A 172 1.74 2.40 -6.23
C ASN A 172 2.07 3.72 -5.52
N ILE A 173 3.20 3.80 -4.85
CA ILE A 173 3.65 4.97 -4.11
C ILE A 173 4.96 5.47 -4.74
N ALA A 174 4.90 6.64 -5.36
CA ALA A 174 5.99 7.23 -6.11
C ALA A 174 6.14 8.72 -5.80
N GLY A 175 6.86 9.06 -4.74
CA GLY A 175 7.04 10.45 -4.32
C GLY A 175 5.90 10.98 -3.47
N ALA A 176 5.79 10.48 -2.24
CA ALA A 176 4.76 10.87 -1.28
C ALA A 176 5.28 10.80 0.15
N THR A 177 4.63 11.55 1.04
CA THR A 177 4.76 11.42 2.49
C THR A 177 3.50 10.76 3.04
N ILE A 178 3.66 9.61 3.70
CA ILE A 178 2.59 8.91 4.41
C ILE A 178 2.99 8.85 5.88
N ASN A 179 2.30 9.60 6.74
CA ASN A 179 2.65 9.68 8.15
C ASN A 179 2.29 8.40 8.92
N GLY A 180 1.28 7.67 8.47
CA GLY A 180 0.84 6.41 9.06
C GLY A 180 1.42 5.17 8.36
N ASN A 181 0.68 4.08 8.44
CA ASN A 181 1.02 2.79 7.86
C ASN A 181 0.52 2.66 6.42
N VAL A 182 1.16 1.75 5.68
CA VAL A 182 0.73 1.30 4.35
C VAL A 182 0.27 -0.14 4.46
N TYR A 183 -0.93 -0.44 3.97
CA TYR A 183 -1.54 -1.77 3.96
C TYR A 183 -1.91 -2.16 2.54
N GLY A 184 -1.38 -3.29 2.06
CA GLY A 184 -1.76 -3.84 0.75
C GLY A 184 -3.23 -4.29 0.70
N GLY A 185 -3.77 -4.75 1.82
CA GLY A 185 -5.15 -5.20 1.99
C GLY A 185 -6.09 -4.13 2.53
N ALA A 186 -7.19 -4.58 3.14
CA ALA A 186 -8.26 -3.75 3.68
C ALA A 186 -8.08 -3.46 5.18
N ASN A 187 -8.82 -2.48 5.68
CA ASN A 187 -9.01 -2.27 7.10
C ASN A 187 -10.21 -3.09 7.59
N THR A 188 -9.99 -4.00 8.53
CA THR A 188 -11.00 -4.90 9.15
C THR A 188 -11.88 -5.66 8.17
N ALA A 189 -11.34 -5.99 6.99
CA ALA A 189 -12.04 -6.74 5.95
C ALA A 189 -11.08 -7.66 5.18
N ILE A 190 -11.65 -8.54 4.36
CA ILE A 190 -10.89 -9.56 3.62
C ILE A 190 -10.67 -9.09 2.18
N LEU A 191 -9.45 -9.29 1.69
CA LEU A 191 -9.15 -9.27 0.27
C LEU A 191 -9.12 -10.71 -0.25
N TYR A 192 -10.11 -11.05 -1.08
CA TYR A 192 -10.20 -12.34 -1.76
C TYR A 192 -9.36 -12.31 -3.04
N GLY A 193 -8.07 -12.53 -2.88
CA GLY A 193 -7.08 -12.45 -3.94
C GLY A 193 -5.70 -12.13 -3.40
N LYS A 194 -4.93 -11.34 -4.14
CA LYS A 194 -3.54 -10.99 -3.81
C LYS A 194 -3.32 -9.49 -3.72
N THR A 195 -2.29 -9.10 -2.98
CA THR A 195 -1.83 -7.71 -2.89
C THR A 195 -0.50 -7.50 -3.60
N ILE A 196 -0.34 -6.35 -4.21
CA ILE A 196 0.92 -5.85 -4.77
C ILE A 196 1.13 -4.44 -4.22
N VAL A 197 2.20 -4.24 -3.45
CA VAL A 197 2.58 -2.93 -2.91
C VAL A 197 3.89 -2.52 -3.58
N ASN A 198 3.86 -1.49 -4.39
CA ASN A 198 5.02 -0.93 -5.08
C ASN A 198 5.38 0.42 -4.46
N ILE A 199 6.58 0.53 -3.88
CA ILE A 199 7.11 1.74 -3.27
C ILE A 199 8.38 2.12 -4.03
N GLY A 200 8.39 3.31 -4.61
CA GLY A 200 9.49 3.78 -5.45
C GLY A 200 9.41 3.25 -6.89
N TYR A 201 8.24 2.82 -7.33
CA TYR A 201 8.04 2.30 -8.67
C TYR A 201 8.38 3.35 -9.75
N ASN A 202 9.03 2.87 -10.81
CA ASN A 202 9.59 3.59 -11.94
C ASN A 202 8.63 4.66 -12.48
N GLN A 203 8.86 5.91 -12.14
CA GLN A 203 8.24 7.03 -12.85
C GLN A 203 9.23 7.58 -13.87
N THR A 204 8.77 7.70 -15.09
CA THR A 204 9.52 8.32 -16.19
C THR A 204 9.66 9.85 -16.06
N ASP A 205 8.99 10.47 -15.09
CA ASP A 205 9.08 11.90 -14.83
C ASP A 205 10.19 12.23 -13.84
N TYR A 206 11.19 12.93 -14.33
CA TYR A 206 12.44 13.31 -13.65
C TYR A 206 12.31 14.33 -12.49
N ASN A 207 11.12 14.73 -12.12
CA ASN A 207 10.88 15.57 -10.93
C ASN A 207 10.55 14.69 -9.72
N GLN A 208 11.53 13.89 -9.33
CA GLN A 208 11.37 12.92 -8.25
C GLN A 208 11.28 13.63 -6.90
N THR A 209 10.11 13.53 -6.34
CA THR A 209 9.84 13.89 -4.98
C THR A 209 10.24 12.75 -4.05
N ASP A 210 10.70 13.12 -2.86
CA ASP A 210 11.11 12.17 -1.84
C ASP A 210 9.97 11.21 -1.45
N ILE A 211 10.32 10.01 -0.97
CA ILE A 211 9.38 9.08 -0.35
C ILE A 211 9.65 9.04 1.14
N THR A 212 8.61 9.25 1.93
CA THR A 212 8.64 9.07 3.38
C THR A 212 7.42 8.27 3.83
N ILE A 213 7.67 7.13 4.48
CA ILE A 213 6.64 6.35 5.17
C ILE A 213 6.98 6.38 6.65
N GLY A 214 6.16 7.09 7.45
CA GLY A 214 6.37 7.27 8.89
C GLY A 214 6.06 6.02 9.70
N GLY A 215 5.15 5.19 9.21
CA GLY A 215 4.74 3.95 9.84
C GLY A 215 5.33 2.70 9.20
N THR A 216 4.63 1.60 9.39
CA THR A 216 4.97 0.25 8.93
C THR A 216 4.31 -0.05 7.58
N VAL A 217 5.00 -0.81 6.76
CA VAL A 217 4.46 -1.37 5.50
C VAL A 217 4.00 -2.80 5.75
N PHE A 218 2.71 -3.04 5.60
CA PHE A 218 2.09 -4.35 5.67
C PHE A 218 1.64 -4.78 4.28
N GLY A 219 2.05 -5.96 3.85
CA GLY A 219 1.55 -6.53 2.59
C GLY A 219 0.08 -6.94 2.66
N GLY A 220 -0.41 -7.34 3.85
CA GLY A 220 -1.81 -7.66 4.12
C GLY A 220 -2.61 -6.47 4.64
N GLY A 221 -3.75 -6.78 5.26
CA GLY A 221 -4.67 -5.79 5.84
C GLY A 221 -4.49 -5.59 7.34
N GLU A 222 -5.30 -4.70 7.88
CA GLU A 222 -5.45 -4.45 9.30
C GLU A 222 -6.62 -5.29 9.85
N ALA A 223 -6.42 -6.04 10.92
CA ALA A 223 -7.51 -6.81 11.55
C ALA A 223 -8.13 -6.13 12.76
N ASN A 224 -7.44 -5.14 13.32
CA ASN A 224 -7.82 -4.59 14.61
C ASN A 224 -7.85 -3.06 14.64
N ALA A 225 -8.95 -2.49 14.14
CA ALA A 225 -9.17 -1.05 14.22
C ALA A 225 -9.36 -0.52 15.67
N SER A 226 -9.57 -1.40 16.65
CA SER A 226 -9.93 -1.02 18.03
C SER A 226 -8.77 -1.03 19.03
N GLY A 227 -7.54 -1.34 18.58
CA GLY A 227 -6.39 -1.39 19.49
C GLY A 227 -6.48 -2.50 20.56
N ASN A 228 -7.30 -3.53 20.32
CA ASN A 228 -7.40 -4.68 21.23
C ASN A 228 -6.06 -5.45 21.25
N PRO A 229 -5.40 -5.62 22.38
CA PRO A 229 -4.12 -6.32 22.48
C PRO A 229 -4.19 -7.83 22.19
N ASN A 230 -5.38 -8.41 22.10
CA ASN A 230 -5.56 -9.80 21.70
C ASN A 230 -5.49 -9.94 20.19
N TYR A 231 -4.28 -10.08 19.67
CA TYR A 231 -4.01 -10.33 18.25
C TYR A 231 -4.66 -11.64 17.80
N ASP A 232 -5.76 -11.55 17.07
CA ASP A 232 -6.40 -12.72 16.47
C ASP A 232 -5.78 -13.02 15.10
N TYR A 233 -4.67 -13.76 15.11
CA TYR A 233 -4.05 -14.23 13.86
C TYR A 233 -4.86 -15.29 13.11
N SER A 234 -6.04 -15.68 13.61
CA SER A 234 -6.97 -16.52 12.87
C SER A 234 -7.66 -15.73 11.75
N PHE A 235 -7.75 -14.40 11.86
CA PHE A 235 -8.29 -13.58 10.81
C PHE A 235 -7.37 -13.54 9.58
N ILE A 236 -7.87 -13.99 8.45
CA ILE A 236 -7.15 -14.02 7.18
C ILE A 236 -7.49 -12.77 6.39
N SER A 237 -6.57 -11.83 6.29
CA SER A 237 -6.80 -10.56 5.58
C SER A 237 -6.58 -10.62 4.08
N VAL A 238 -5.81 -11.60 3.58
CA VAL A 238 -5.50 -11.82 2.14
C VAL A 238 -5.48 -13.31 1.87
N THR A 239 -6.15 -13.76 0.80
CA THR A 239 -6.39 -15.20 0.56
C THR A 239 -5.41 -15.88 -0.39
N GLU A 240 -4.68 -15.15 -1.28
CA GLU A 240 -3.88 -15.80 -2.34
C GLU A 240 -2.39 -15.46 -2.28
N GLY A 241 -2.02 -14.30 -1.80
CA GLY A 241 -0.61 -13.95 -1.67
C GLY A 241 -0.30 -12.47 -1.62
N ILE A 242 0.95 -12.17 -1.30
CA ILE A 242 1.46 -10.82 -1.09
C ILE A 242 2.75 -10.65 -1.87
N THR A 243 2.88 -9.49 -2.52
CA THR A 243 4.15 -9.02 -3.06
C THR A 243 4.38 -7.57 -2.64
N ILE A 244 5.50 -7.28 -2.00
CA ILE A 244 5.96 -5.94 -1.70
C ILE A 244 7.22 -5.69 -2.53
N ASN A 245 7.21 -4.67 -3.34
CA ASN A 245 8.35 -4.22 -4.13
C ASN A 245 8.78 -2.84 -3.63
N ILE A 246 10.03 -2.71 -3.23
CA ILE A 246 10.66 -1.46 -2.80
C ILE A 246 11.82 -1.20 -3.75
N ASP A 247 11.76 -0.09 -4.47
CA ASP A 247 12.83 0.34 -5.37
C ASP A 247 13.16 1.80 -5.11
N ALA A 248 14.31 2.05 -4.51
CA ALA A 248 14.78 3.39 -4.20
C ALA A 248 15.61 4.02 -5.33
N ASN A 249 15.60 3.40 -6.52
CA ASN A 249 16.33 3.95 -7.67
C ASN A 249 15.84 5.37 -7.99
N ASN A 250 16.80 6.28 -8.16
CA ASN A 250 16.54 7.67 -8.52
C ASN A 250 15.84 8.55 -7.47
N TYR A 251 15.64 8.11 -6.23
CA TYR A 251 15.16 8.97 -5.14
C TYR A 251 16.34 9.53 -4.32
N LYS A 252 16.31 10.84 -4.06
CA LYS A 252 17.31 11.49 -3.18
C LYS A 252 17.10 11.10 -1.73
N ASN A 253 15.83 11.18 -1.28
CA ASN A 253 15.44 10.76 0.05
C ASN A 253 14.35 9.68 -0.07
N PHE A 254 14.65 8.51 0.45
CA PHE A 254 13.75 7.37 0.47
C PHE A 254 13.80 6.75 1.87
N ASN A 255 12.74 6.91 2.64
CA ASN A 255 12.73 6.52 4.05
C ASN A 255 11.47 5.74 4.40
N ILE A 256 11.65 4.59 5.05
CA ILE A 256 10.61 3.82 5.72
C ILE A 256 11.04 3.70 7.17
N TYR A 257 10.31 4.36 8.09
CA TYR A 257 10.69 4.41 9.51
C TYR A 257 10.18 3.22 10.31
N GLY A 258 9.12 2.56 9.85
CA GLY A 258 8.58 1.35 10.46
C GLY A 258 9.20 0.07 9.92
N SER A 259 8.59 -1.04 10.27
CA SER A 259 8.96 -2.37 9.78
C SER A 259 8.30 -2.68 8.43
N ILE A 260 8.77 -3.73 7.76
CA ILE A 260 8.17 -4.27 6.53
C ILE A 260 7.67 -5.68 6.84
N PHE A 261 6.36 -5.87 6.79
CA PHE A 261 5.70 -7.14 7.05
C PHE A 261 5.15 -7.76 5.78
N GLY A 262 5.56 -8.98 5.47
CA GLY A 262 4.93 -9.80 4.43
C GLY A 262 3.56 -10.37 4.83
N SER A 263 2.94 -9.86 5.88
CA SER A 263 1.61 -10.22 6.37
C SER A 263 0.81 -8.98 6.69
N GLY A 264 -0.37 -9.13 7.29
CA GLY A 264 -1.13 -8.01 7.82
C GLY A 264 -0.77 -7.65 9.26
N ASN A 265 -1.34 -6.56 9.77
CA ASN A 265 -1.29 -6.20 11.17
C ASN A 265 -2.38 -6.95 11.92
N ALA A 266 -1.99 -7.65 12.98
CA ALA A 266 -2.88 -8.53 13.76
C ALA A 266 -3.70 -9.52 12.88
N SER A 267 -3.21 -9.86 11.69
CA SER A 267 -3.85 -10.78 10.77
C SER A 267 -2.85 -11.71 10.12
N SER A 268 -3.31 -12.87 9.67
CA SER A 268 -2.57 -13.81 8.83
C SER A 268 -2.93 -13.65 7.35
N THR A 269 -2.18 -14.32 6.50
CA THR A 269 -2.41 -14.37 5.06
C THR A 269 -2.28 -15.79 4.57
N LYS A 270 -3.02 -16.16 3.53
CA LYS A 270 -2.81 -17.41 2.80
C LYS A 270 -1.98 -17.15 1.55
N GLY A 271 -1.46 -18.23 0.95
CA GLY A 271 -0.62 -18.14 -0.22
C GLY A 271 0.82 -17.71 0.12
N TYR A 272 1.52 -17.22 -0.86
CA TYR A 272 2.91 -16.79 -0.75
C TYR A 272 3.03 -15.35 -0.23
N SER A 273 4.19 -15.03 0.31
CA SER A 273 4.55 -13.67 0.71
C SER A 273 5.99 -13.37 0.30
N TYR A 274 6.17 -12.37 -0.57
CA TYR A 274 7.46 -11.96 -1.10
C TYR A 274 7.73 -10.48 -0.85
N ILE A 275 8.93 -10.18 -0.40
CA ILE A 275 9.44 -8.82 -0.23
C ILE A 275 10.68 -8.68 -1.11
N ASN A 276 10.63 -7.78 -2.08
CA ASN A 276 11.72 -7.46 -2.98
C ASN A 276 12.21 -6.04 -2.69
N ILE A 277 13.49 -5.89 -2.38
CA ILE A 277 14.13 -4.60 -2.07
C ILE A 277 15.26 -4.38 -3.07
N SER A 278 15.21 -3.25 -3.77
CA SER A 278 16.18 -2.88 -4.80
C SER A 278 16.68 -1.46 -4.60
N ASN A 279 17.96 -1.23 -4.89
CA ASN A 279 18.59 0.10 -4.91
C ASN A 279 18.42 0.89 -3.60
N TYR A 280 18.34 0.21 -2.46
CA TYR A 280 18.05 0.79 -1.14
C TYR A 280 19.33 0.88 -0.30
N GLY A 281 19.89 2.08 -0.25
CA GLY A 281 21.19 2.35 0.38
C GLY A 281 22.39 1.90 -0.47
N THR A 282 23.56 2.45 -0.18
CA THR A 282 24.87 2.08 -0.76
C THR A 282 25.79 1.61 0.36
N PHE A 283 26.94 0.99 0.03
CA PHE A 283 27.89 0.52 1.03
C PHE A 283 28.37 1.62 1.99
N ASN A 284 28.60 2.83 1.48
CA ASN A 284 29.04 3.98 2.28
C ASN A 284 27.88 4.79 2.89
N ASN A 285 26.64 4.52 2.48
CA ASN A 285 25.43 5.16 2.98
C ASN A 285 24.30 4.10 3.02
N TYR A 286 24.51 3.11 3.85
CA TYR A 286 23.55 2.01 4.01
C TYR A 286 22.32 2.46 4.80
N LYS A 287 21.20 1.76 4.59
CA LYS A 287 19.97 2.01 5.33
C LYS A 287 19.99 1.27 6.66
N GLU A 288 19.91 2.05 7.73
CA GLU A 288 19.96 1.55 9.11
C GLU A 288 18.58 1.11 9.63
N ASN A 289 18.62 0.22 10.59
CA ASN A 289 17.45 -0.18 11.40
C ASN A 289 16.28 -0.72 10.58
N ILE A 290 16.54 -1.42 9.48
CA ILE A 290 15.50 -2.07 8.70
C ILE A 290 15.04 -3.33 9.43
N SER A 291 13.72 -3.44 9.66
CA SER A 291 13.07 -4.61 10.23
C SER A 291 12.16 -5.26 9.19
N ILE A 292 12.38 -6.56 8.92
CA ILE A 292 11.63 -7.34 7.94
C ILE A 292 11.03 -8.56 8.64
N GLN A 293 9.73 -8.76 8.51
CA GLN A 293 9.05 -9.78 9.29
C GLN A 293 7.97 -10.54 8.49
N ARG A 294 7.73 -11.79 8.88
CA ARG A 294 6.60 -12.62 8.45
C ARG A 294 6.42 -12.67 6.95
N THR A 295 7.42 -13.20 6.27
CA THR A 295 7.40 -13.39 4.81
C THR A 295 8.04 -14.72 4.45
N ASP A 296 7.61 -15.31 3.34
CA ASP A 296 8.23 -16.54 2.83
C ASP A 296 9.59 -16.24 2.25
N LYS A 297 9.72 -15.11 1.53
CA LYS A 297 10.97 -14.78 0.84
C LYS A 297 11.26 -13.29 0.86
N VAL A 298 12.51 -12.98 1.14
CA VAL A 298 13.11 -11.65 0.94
C VAL A 298 14.15 -11.73 -0.14
N THR A 299 14.08 -10.84 -1.12
CA THR A 299 15.13 -10.64 -2.12
C THR A 299 15.69 -9.24 -1.96
N ILE A 300 17.00 -9.13 -1.75
CA ILE A 300 17.73 -7.85 -1.66
C ILE A 300 18.66 -7.78 -2.87
N LYS A 301 18.54 -6.73 -3.67
CA LYS A 301 19.31 -6.53 -4.91
C LYS A 301 19.86 -5.10 -4.98
N ASN A 302 21.14 -4.94 -5.36
CA ASN A 302 21.82 -3.63 -5.48
C ASN A 302 21.57 -2.73 -4.26
N SER A 303 21.63 -3.27 -3.06
CA SER A 303 21.21 -2.58 -1.83
C SER A 303 22.19 -2.82 -0.70
N SER A 304 22.31 -1.84 0.16
CA SER A 304 23.07 -1.98 1.41
C SER A 304 22.18 -1.68 2.60
N ILE A 305 21.94 -2.69 3.44
CA ILE A 305 20.96 -2.66 4.52
C ILE A 305 21.62 -3.14 5.81
N HIS A 306 21.42 -2.39 6.89
CA HIS A 306 21.77 -2.80 8.23
C HIS A 306 20.54 -3.38 8.94
N LEU A 307 20.60 -4.66 9.24
CA LEU A 307 19.64 -5.34 10.08
C LEU A 307 20.11 -5.25 11.53
N SER A 308 19.65 -4.23 12.24
CA SER A 308 19.94 -4.07 13.66
C SER A 308 18.81 -4.61 14.50
N GLY A 309 19.13 -5.20 15.62
CA GLY A 309 18.13 -5.64 16.60
C GLY A 309 18.69 -6.64 17.59
N THR A 310 18.38 -6.42 18.85
CA THR A 310 18.72 -7.36 19.91
C THR A 310 17.87 -8.62 19.81
N THR A 311 18.47 -9.74 20.08
CA THR A 311 17.88 -11.10 20.03
C THR A 311 16.93 -11.39 21.17
N ASP A 312 16.43 -10.39 21.89
CA ASP A 312 15.56 -10.65 23.02
C ASP A 312 14.19 -11.16 22.56
N ARG A 313 14.03 -12.48 22.58
CA ARG A 313 12.81 -13.21 22.26
C ARG A 313 11.79 -13.23 23.40
N THR A 314 12.13 -12.68 24.57
CA THR A 314 11.32 -12.87 25.77
C THR A 314 10.06 -12.05 25.80
N ASN A 315 9.88 -11.10 24.85
CA ASN A 315 8.70 -10.25 24.84
C ASN A 315 8.21 -9.98 23.41
N GLU A 316 7.15 -10.66 22.99
CA GLU A 316 6.43 -10.35 21.74
C GLU A 316 5.89 -8.90 21.68
N TYR A 317 5.88 -8.22 22.81
CA TYR A 317 5.40 -6.85 23.02
C TYR A 317 6.53 -5.84 23.28
N SER A 318 7.79 -6.27 23.22
CA SER A 318 8.92 -5.37 23.36
C SER A 318 8.97 -4.37 22.20
N THR A 319 9.18 -3.11 22.51
CA THR A 319 9.49 -2.03 21.54
C THR A 319 10.82 -2.25 20.82
N THR A 320 11.53 -3.32 21.12
CA THR A 320 12.77 -3.73 20.47
C THR A 320 12.48 -4.17 19.05
N LYS A 321 12.95 -3.41 18.08
CA LYS A 321 12.79 -3.72 16.67
C LYS A 321 13.57 -4.99 16.32
N PHE A 322 12.88 -6.08 16.02
CA PHE A 322 13.52 -7.26 15.44
C PHE A 322 13.93 -6.95 14.02
N SER A 323 15.21 -7.05 13.71
CA SER A 323 15.72 -6.75 12.37
C SER A 323 15.19 -7.70 11.30
N ILE A 324 15.06 -8.98 11.64
CA ILE A 324 14.46 -9.99 10.76
C ILE A 324 13.80 -11.09 11.61
N SER A 325 12.57 -11.48 11.30
CA SER A 325 11.83 -12.48 12.06
C SER A 325 10.80 -13.20 11.21
N ARG A 326 10.71 -14.54 11.36
CA ARG A 326 9.76 -15.39 10.63
C ARG A 326 9.88 -15.22 9.10
N VAL A 327 11.10 -15.19 8.59
CA VAL A 327 11.45 -15.19 7.17
C VAL A 327 11.95 -16.58 6.83
N LYS A 328 11.38 -17.22 5.78
CA LYS A 328 11.79 -18.57 5.39
C LYS A 328 13.03 -18.57 4.50
N GLU A 329 13.12 -17.64 3.57
CA GLU A 329 14.27 -17.53 2.65
C GLU A 329 14.73 -16.08 2.56
N LEU A 330 16.04 -15.85 2.68
CA LEU A 330 16.70 -14.59 2.36
C LEU A 330 17.61 -14.81 1.16
N LYS A 331 17.38 -14.05 0.09
CA LYS A 331 18.22 -14.06 -1.11
C LYS A 331 18.91 -12.71 -1.25
N LEU A 332 20.25 -12.73 -1.25
CA LEU A 332 21.06 -11.58 -1.67
C LEU A 332 21.44 -11.77 -3.13
N ALA A 333 21.25 -10.75 -3.94
CA ALA A 333 21.53 -10.78 -5.37
C ALA A 333 22.20 -9.48 -5.82
N ASN A 334 23.03 -9.59 -6.84
CA ASN A 334 23.83 -8.49 -7.38
C ASN A 334 24.70 -7.83 -6.27
N ASP A 335 25.10 -6.58 -6.42
CA ASP A 335 25.96 -5.84 -5.49
C ASP A 335 25.27 -5.49 -4.16
N SER A 336 24.77 -6.50 -3.45
CA SER A 336 24.07 -6.30 -2.19
C SER A 336 24.96 -6.53 -0.99
N THR A 337 24.82 -5.66 0.02
CA THR A 337 25.53 -5.78 1.30
C THR A 337 24.53 -5.85 2.44
N LEU A 338 24.70 -6.82 3.31
CA LEU A 338 23.97 -6.97 4.55
C LEU A 338 24.91 -6.72 5.73
N PHE A 339 24.62 -5.68 6.52
CA PHE A 339 25.31 -5.40 7.77
C PHE A 339 24.54 -6.00 8.93
N LEU A 340 25.23 -6.64 9.85
CA LEU A 340 24.64 -7.34 10.98
C LEU A 340 25.34 -6.89 12.26
N ASP A 341 24.55 -6.69 13.31
CA ASP A 341 25.10 -6.42 14.65
C ASP A 341 25.78 -7.64 15.25
N ASN A 342 26.66 -7.37 16.21
CA ASN A 342 27.31 -8.40 17.02
C ASN A 342 26.24 -9.28 17.70
N GLY A 343 26.41 -10.59 17.61
CA GLY A 343 25.45 -11.53 18.19
C GLY A 343 24.17 -11.77 17.38
N THR A 344 24.04 -11.17 16.21
CA THR A 344 22.93 -11.49 15.29
C THR A 344 23.14 -12.89 14.71
N ASN A 345 22.27 -13.83 15.07
CA ASN A 345 22.26 -15.16 14.51
C ASN A 345 21.22 -15.25 13.37
N LEU A 346 21.69 -15.19 12.15
CA LEU A 346 20.83 -15.26 10.97
C LEU A 346 20.12 -16.62 10.86
N LEU A 347 20.77 -17.71 11.24
CA LEU A 347 20.25 -19.08 11.10
C LEU A 347 19.12 -19.40 12.05
N GLU A 348 18.98 -18.67 13.15
CA GLU A 348 17.84 -18.80 14.04
C GLU A 348 16.58 -18.10 13.52
N LYS A 349 16.70 -17.27 12.49
CA LYS A 349 15.65 -16.35 12.04
C LYS A 349 15.02 -16.73 10.71
N PHE A 350 15.69 -17.59 9.95
CA PHE A 350 15.15 -18.13 8.69
C PHE A 350 15.74 -19.53 8.42
N THR A 351 15.01 -20.31 7.66
CA THR A 351 15.38 -21.73 7.38
C THR A 351 16.50 -21.85 6.35
N SER A 352 16.72 -20.85 5.51
CA SER A 352 17.81 -20.85 4.55
C SER A 352 18.28 -19.43 4.24
N LEU A 353 19.59 -19.28 4.07
CA LEU A 353 20.21 -18.10 3.48
C LEU A 353 20.79 -18.50 2.13
N LYS A 354 20.28 -17.87 1.07
CA LYS A 354 20.70 -18.14 -0.29
C LYS A 354 21.37 -16.91 -0.88
N ILE A 355 22.65 -17.01 -1.22
CA ILE A 355 23.39 -15.97 -1.90
C ILE A 355 23.55 -16.40 -3.36
N THR A 356 23.02 -15.60 -4.30
CA THR A 356 23.11 -15.89 -5.73
C THR A 356 23.62 -14.66 -6.46
N GLY A 357 24.46 -14.87 -7.47
CA GLY A 357 24.97 -13.83 -8.35
C GLY A 357 25.42 -14.41 -9.68
N SER A 358 25.62 -13.56 -10.68
CA SER A 358 26.33 -13.91 -11.93
C SER A 358 27.83 -13.77 -11.74
N GLN A 359 28.64 -14.04 -12.77
CA GLN A 359 30.10 -13.88 -12.70
C GLN A 359 30.54 -12.44 -12.39
N GLU A 360 29.70 -11.45 -12.65
CA GLU A 360 29.95 -10.02 -12.42
C GLU A 360 29.28 -9.49 -11.15
N GLU A 361 28.47 -10.31 -10.47
CA GLU A 361 27.71 -9.91 -9.30
C GLU A 361 28.42 -10.28 -8.01
N VAL A 362 28.51 -9.33 -7.10
CA VAL A 362 29.10 -9.51 -5.78
C VAL A 362 28.00 -9.40 -4.73
N ALA A 363 27.81 -10.45 -3.95
CA ALA A 363 26.96 -10.38 -2.75
C ALA A 363 27.86 -10.37 -1.51
N THR A 364 27.62 -9.43 -0.61
CA THR A 364 28.46 -9.24 0.58
C THR A 364 27.63 -9.41 1.83
N VAL A 365 28.11 -10.23 2.76
CA VAL A 365 27.62 -10.29 4.12
C VAL A 365 28.69 -9.66 5.02
N SER A 366 28.34 -8.62 5.77
CA SER A 366 29.22 -7.99 6.73
C SER A 366 28.81 -8.41 8.14
N ILE A 367 29.75 -8.92 8.91
CA ILE A 367 29.56 -9.29 10.32
C ILE A 367 30.56 -8.48 11.14
N ASN A 368 30.07 -7.70 12.09
CA ASN A 368 30.91 -6.86 12.99
C ASN A 368 31.86 -5.94 12.18
N ASP A 369 31.33 -5.18 11.24
CA ASP A 369 32.10 -4.30 10.35
C ASP A 369 33.18 -4.99 9.52
N LYS A 370 33.26 -6.31 9.58
CA LYS A 370 34.14 -7.11 8.74
C LYS A 370 33.42 -7.57 7.49
N LYS A 371 33.80 -7.01 6.38
CA LYS A 371 33.27 -7.38 5.06
C LYS A 371 33.70 -8.80 4.70
N VAL A 372 32.74 -9.69 4.49
CA VAL A 372 32.97 -10.99 3.85
C VAL A 372 32.46 -10.89 2.42
N THR A 373 33.35 -10.58 1.50
CA THR A 373 33.03 -10.54 0.07
C THR A 373 33.34 -11.89 -0.55
N ARG A 374 32.41 -12.49 -1.25
CA ARG A 374 32.66 -13.62 -2.13
C ARG A 374 32.18 -13.31 -3.53
N ASN A 375 33.04 -13.52 -4.51
CA ASN A 375 32.64 -13.60 -5.90
C ASN A 375 31.80 -14.87 -6.08
N VAL A 376 30.53 -14.70 -6.49
CA VAL A 376 29.58 -15.79 -6.57
C VAL A 376 29.42 -16.21 -8.03
N ASN A 377 30.40 -16.94 -8.55
CA ASN A 377 30.34 -17.54 -9.89
C ASN A 377 29.20 -18.58 -9.92
N ASN A 378 27.99 -18.20 -10.23
CA ASN A 378 26.81 -19.08 -10.43
C ASN A 378 26.61 -20.16 -9.34
N ARG A 379 27.10 -19.96 -8.12
CA ARG A 379 26.97 -20.91 -7.01
C ARG A 379 25.99 -20.41 -5.97
N VAL A 380 25.15 -21.30 -5.52
CA VAL A 380 24.27 -21.11 -4.38
C VAL A 380 25.03 -21.55 -3.13
N TYR A 381 25.18 -20.65 -2.17
CA TYR A 381 25.73 -20.98 -0.86
C TYR A 381 24.60 -21.07 0.15
N MET A 382 24.46 -22.23 0.75
CA MET A 382 23.63 -22.41 1.93
C MET A 382 24.57 -22.39 3.15
N LEU A 383 24.27 -21.54 4.11
CA LEU A 383 24.88 -21.63 5.43
C LEU A 383 24.03 -22.60 6.24
N GLU A 384 24.51 -23.81 6.41
CA GLU A 384 23.88 -24.80 7.29
C GLU A 384 24.36 -24.59 8.74
N ASN A 385 23.47 -24.75 9.68
CA ASN A 385 23.80 -24.82 11.08
C ASN A 385 24.59 -26.13 11.29
N LYS A 386 25.82 -26.04 11.74
CA LYS A 386 26.53 -27.18 12.30
C LYS A 386 26.39 -27.21 13.81
#